data_fb264d4954b8b1cbdfe26dd9e468fae5
#
_entry.id   fb264d4954b8b1cbdfe26dd9e468fae5
#
_cell.length_a   1.000
_cell.length_b   1.000
_cell.length_c   1.000
_cell.angle_alpha   90.00
_cell.angle_beta   90.00
_cell.angle_gamma   90.00
#
_symmetry.space_group_name_H-M   'P 1'
#
loop_
_entity.id
_entity.type
_entity.pdbx_description
1 polymer ?
#
loop_
_entity_poly.entity_id
_entity_poly.type
_entity_poly.pdbx_seq_one_letter_code
_entity_poly.pdbx_strand_id
1 'polypeptide(L)'
;MNTAYIIGNGLSRKNHSLGTLARDKAITTFGCNVLYRTFPADYLVANDALVIYEIVRNDYTESKCLFTDWNPISRDHEESLVESFKNQYTVIRGGNENRGDMFSVYGWEPTNTVYVLYSQSVGTPYSKFTPVISEEASTGIHAIDAACQQGHTEIKCIGFDSVTDKGNYRNIYEGTENYRRDGEKYTPEKADLWEKHHSLIKKHYGKVDIEYLS
;
A
#
# COMPACT_ATOMS: atom_id res chain seq x y z
N MET A 1 -4.50 21.88 -12.90
CA MET A 1 -3.65 21.26 -11.82
C MET A 1 -4.12 19.83 -11.66
N ASN A 2 -3.22 18.90 -11.49
CA ASN A 2 -3.55 17.47 -11.33
C ASN A 2 -3.39 17.12 -9.84
N THR A 3 -4.48 17.27 -9.08
CA THR A 3 -4.49 17.09 -7.61
C THR A 3 -4.66 15.63 -7.24
N ALA A 4 -3.82 15.11 -6.34
CA ALA A 4 -4.00 13.81 -5.73
C ALA A 4 -4.21 13.92 -4.20
N TYR A 5 -5.08 13.08 -3.68
CA TYR A 5 -5.24 12.88 -2.24
C TYR A 5 -4.63 11.57 -1.81
N ILE A 6 -3.68 11.64 -0.89
CA ILE A 6 -3.06 10.48 -0.27
C ILE A 6 -3.73 10.24 1.06
N ILE A 7 -4.35 9.07 1.19
CA ILE A 7 -5.19 8.74 2.34
C ILE A 7 -4.47 7.70 3.21
N GLY A 8 -3.83 8.20 4.25
CA GLY A 8 -3.21 7.41 5.31
C GLY A 8 -4.24 6.86 6.30
N ASN A 9 -3.76 6.18 7.33
CA ASN A 9 -4.59 5.47 8.29
C ASN A 9 -4.55 6.07 9.70
N GLY A 10 -3.96 7.27 9.87
CA GLY A 10 -3.96 7.99 11.13
C GLY A 10 -5.34 8.46 11.56
N LEU A 11 -5.51 8.73 12.85
CA LEU A 11 -6.82 9.11 13.43
C LEU A 11 -7.36 10.42 12.88
N SER A 12 -6.51 11.38 12.52
CA SER A 12 -6.90 12.68 11.94
C SER A 12 -7.72 12.51 10.66
N ARG A 13 -7.59 11.36 9.96
CA ARG A 13 -8.44 11.04 8.80
C ARG A 13 -9.94 11.14 9.11
N LYS A 14 -10.36 10.91 10.37
CA LYS A 14 -11.76 10.98 10.78
C LYS A 14 -12.35 12.39 10.65
N ASN A 15 -11.50 13.42 10.58
CA ASN A 15 -11.91 14.81 10.40
C ASN A 15 -12.29 15.12 8.94
N HIS A 16 -12.05 14.20 8.01
CA HIS A 16 -12.26 14.39 6.59
C HIS A 16 -13.33 13.46 6.02
N SER A 17 -14.22 14.01 5.19
CA SER A 17 -15.27 13.24 4.52
C SER A 17 -14.72 12.55 3.26
N LEU A 18 -14.32 11.28 3.36
CA LEU A 18 -13.86 10.52 2.20
C LEU A 18 -14.94 10.36 1.13
N GLY A 19 -16.22 10.31 1.53
CA GLY A 19 -17.33 10.26 0.58
C GLY A 19 -17.45 11.51 -0.30
N THR A 20 -16.96 12.66 0.16
CA THR A 20 -16.88 13.87 -0.67
C THR A 20 -15.75 13.74 -1.70
N LEU A 21 -14.60 13.20 -1.30
CA LEU A 21 -13.47 12.97 -2.22
C LEU A 21 -13.84 12.00 -3.35
N ALA A 22 -14.56 10.92 -3.03
CA ALA A 22 -14.99 9.92 -4.02
C ALA A 22 -15.93 10.48 -5.11
N ARG A 23 -16.62 11.60 -4.84
CA ARG A 23 -17.55 12.23 -5.80
C ARG A 23 -16.87 13.21 -6.74
N ASP A 24 -15.72 13.72 -6.37
CA ASP A 24 -15.00 14.70 -7.19
C ASP A 24 -14.15 13.99 -8.23
N LYS A 25 -14.61 14.03 -9.48
CA LYS A 25 -13.93 13.42 -10.63
C LYS A 25 -12.66 14.15 -11.08
N ALA A 26 -12.38 15.34 -10.52
CA ALA A 26 -11.20 16.12 -10.85
C ALA A 26 -9.97 15.73 -10.00
N ILE A 27 -10.16 14.92 -8.97
CA ILE A 27 -9.09 14.45 -8.08
C ILE A 27 -8.85 12.95 -8.26
N THR A 28 -7.63 12.53 -7.95
CA THR A 28 -7.25 11.11 -7.88
C THR A 28 -6.92 10.76 -6.44
N THR A 29 -7.40 9.61 -5.97
CA THR A 29 -7.20 9.15 -4.60
C THR A 29 -6.22 7.98 -4.54
N PHE A 30 -5.27 8.04 -3.61
CA PHE A 30 -4.32 6.97 -3.31
C PHE A 30 -4.50 6.53 -1.87
N GLY A 31 -4.93 5.30 -1.67
CA GLY A 31 -5.11 4.69 -0.35
C GLY A 31 -3.86 3.93 0.11
N CYS A 32 -3.69 3.81 1.43
CA CYS A 32 -2.56 3.10 2.03
C CYS A 32 -3.00 1.81 2.73
N ASN A 33 -2.33 0.70 2.41
CA ASN A 33 -2.51 -0.60 3.09
C ASN A 33 -3.99 -1.00 3.21
N VAL A 34 -4.50 -1.15 4.42
CA VAL A 34 -5.85 -1.65 4.73
C VAL A 34 -6.97 -0.61 4.55
N LEU A 35 -6.71 0.55 3.95
CA LEU A 35 -7.77 1.53 3.66
C LEU A 35 -8.94 0.91 2.88
N TYR A 36 -8.65 -0.03 2.01
CA TYR A 36 -9.64 -0.72 1.17
C TYR A 36 -10.81 -1.33 1.96
N ARG A 37 -10.60 -1.65 3.24
CA ARG A 37 -11.65 -2.19 4.12
C ARG A 37 -12.81 -1.21 4.34
N THR A 38 -12.58 0.09 4.13
CA THR A 38 -13.55 1.15 4.43
C THR A 38 -13.75 2.16 3.31
N PHE A 39 -12.82 2.20 2.35
CA PHE A 39 -12.88 3.18 1.27
C PHE A 39 -12.15 2.67 0.02
N PRO A 40 -12.84 2.54 -1.12
CA PRO A 40 -12.22 2.19 -2.39
C PRO A 40 -11.59 3.45 -3.01
N ALA A 41 -10.28 3.60 -2.85
CA ALA A 41 -9.52 4.64 -3.54
C ALA A 41 -9.30 4.27 -5.02
N ASP A 42 -8.94 5.23 -5.89
CA ASP A 42 -8.59 4.93 -7.28
C ASP A 42 -7.35 4.01 -7.36
N TYR A 43 -6.38 4.27 -6.48
CA TYR A 43 -5.18 3.45 -6.30
C TYR A 43 -5.05 3.01 -4.84
N LEU A 44 -4.65 1.77 -4.62
CA LEU A 44 -4.30 1.24 -3.31
C LEU A 44 -2.82 0.85 -3.30
N VAL A 45 -2.04 1.52 -2.45
CA VAL A 45 -0.61 1.23 -2.30
C VAL A 45 -0.40 0.40 -1.04
N ALA A 46 0.33 -0.71 -1.16
CA ALA A 46 0.69 -1.55 -0.03
C ALA A 46 2.14 -2.03 -0.12
N ASN A 47 2.84 -2.00 1.01
CA ASN A 47 4.21 -2.49 1.16
C ASN A 47 4.37 -3.52 2.28
N ASP A 48 3.33 -3.76 3.04
CA ASP A 48 3.32 -4.78 4.09
C ASP A 48 2.87 -6.11 3.49
N ALA A 49 3.73 -7.12 3.54
CA ALA A 49 3.49 -8.41 2.91
C ALA A 49 2.21 -9.09 3.44
N LEU A 50 1.91 -8.99 4.74
CA LEU A 50 0.68 -9.56 5.31
C LEU A 50 -0.57 -8.82 4.82
N VAL A 51 -0.47 -7.51 4.62
CA VAL A 51 -1.58 -6.72 4.06
C VAL A 51 -1.79 -7.04 2.58
N ILE A 52 -0.71 -7.17 1.81
CA ILE A 52 -0.78 -7.60 0.40
C ILE A 52 -1.45 -8.97 0.30
N TYR A 53 -1.04 -9.92 1.15
CA TYR A 53 -1.65 -11.24 1.25
C TYR A 53 -3.16 -11.16 1.54
N GLU A 54 -3.58 -10.30 2.48
CA GLU A 54 -4.99 -10.09 2.81
C GLU A 54 -5.78 -9.52 1.63
N ILE A 55 -5.24 -8.49 0.94
CA ILE A 55 -5.89 -7.87 -0.23
C ILE A 55 -6.13 -8.91 -1.32
N VAL A 56 -5.11 -9.71 -1.62
CA VAL A 56 -5.15 -10.75 -2.65
C VAL A 56 -6.09 -11.89 -2.26
N ARG A 57 -6.02 -12.35 -1.00
CA ARG A 57 -6.90 -13.40 -0.46
C ARG A 57 -8.38 -13.00 -0.52
N ASN A 58 -8.69 -11.73 -0.33
CA ASN A 58 -10.05 -11.21 -0.39
C ASN A 58 -10.51 -10.88 -1.83
N ASP A 59 -9.69 -11.17 -2.84
CA ASP A 59 -9.95 -10.88 -4.26
C ASP A 59 -10.38 -9.41 -4.48
N TYR A 60 -9.71 -8.49 -3.79
CA TYR A 60 -10.06 -7.08 -3.86
C TYR A 60 -9.68 -6.47 -5.20
N THR A 61 -10.67 -5.96 -5.94
CA THR A 61 -10.51 -5.46 -7.33
C THR A 61 -11.07 -4.06 -7.55
N GLU A 62 -11.52 -3.37 -6.49
CA GLU A 62 -12.16 -2.05 -6.62
C GLU A 62 -11.17 -0.91 -6.84
N SER A 63 -9.88 -1.14 -6.58
CA SER A 63 -8.79 -0.19 -6.80
C SER A 63 -7.73 -0.79 -7.70
N LYS A 64 -6.95 0.07 -8.38
CA LYS A 64 -5.67 -0.35 -8.96
C LYS A 64 -4.65 -0.50 -7.84
N CYS A 65 -4.25 -1.73 -7.53
CA CYS A 65 -3.34 -2.02 -6.44
C CYS A 65 -1.88 -1.93 -6.90
N LEU A 66 -1.08 -1.17 -6.16
CA LEU A 66 0.34 -0.95 -6.38
C LEU A 66 1.12 -1.54 -5.19
N PHE A 67 1.80 -2.66 -5.43
CA PHE A 67 2.50 -3.39 -4.39
C PHE A 67 4.02 -3.30 -4.57
N THR A 68 4.74 -3.02 -3.51
CA THR A 68 6.21 -3.03 -3.54
C THR A 68 6.75 -4.45 -3.52
N ASP A 69 6.13 -5.34 -2.76
CA ASP A 69 6.47 -6.76 -2.69
C ASP A 69 5.58 -7.59 -3.61
N TRP A 70 5.73 -7.38 -4.93
CA TRP A 70 5.01 -8.09 -5.98
C TRP A 70 5.99 -8.51 -7.06
N ASN A 71 6.31 -9.81 -7.14
CA ASN A 71 7.38 -10.31 -7.98
C ASN A 71 6.82 -11.09 -9.18
N PRO A 72 7.03 -10.61 -10.42
CA PRO A 72 6.60 -11.34 -11.60
C PRO A 72 7.47 -12.60 -11.82
N ILE A 73 6.80 -13.71 -12.11
CA ILE A 73 7.46 -14.96 -12.46
C ILE A 73 6.77 -15.58 -13.67
N SER A 74 7.48 -16.42 -14.42
CA SER A 74 6.86 -17.20 -15.48
C SER A 74 5.94 -18.28 -14.88
N ARG A 75 4.92 -18.71 -15.65
CA ARG A 75 3.99 -19.76 -15.21
C ARG A 75 4.73 -21.06 -14.88
N ASP A 76 5.67 -21.47 -15.72
CA ASP A 76 6.46 -22.69 -15.49
C ASP A 76 7.27 -22.60 -14.20
N HIS A 77 7.81 -21.42 -13.90
CA HIS A 77 8.57 -21.19 -12.67
C HIS A 77 7.64 -21.19 -11.44
N GLU A 78 6.45 -20.63 -11.55
CA GLU A 78 5.42 -20.65 -10.50
C GLU A 78 5.01 -22.09 -10.15
N GLU A 79 4.73 -22.92 -11.15
CA GLU A 79 4.36 -24.32 -10.93
C GLU A 79 5.48 -25.10 -10.22
N SER A 80 6.73 -24.87 -10.63
CA SER A 80 7.91 -25.46 -9.97
C SER A 80 8.06 -25.04 -8.52
N LEU A 81 7.82 -23.75 -8.22
CA LEU A 81 7.88 -23.21 -6.85
C LEU A 81 6.75 -23.78 -5.98
N VAL A 82 5.53 -23.87 -6.49
CA VAL A 82 4.40 -24.47 -5.78
C VAL A 82 4.75 -25.89 -5.35
N GLU A 83 5.28 -26.72 -6.26
CA GLU A 83 5.65 -28.09 -5.96
C GLU A 83 6.78 -28.16 -4.90
N SER A 84 7.76 -27.26 -4.98
CA SER A 84 8.89 -27.21 -4.08
C SER A 84 8.50 -26.78 -2.66
N PHE A 85 7.53 -25.86 -2.55
CA PHE A 85 7.21 -25.19 -1.28
C PHE A 85 5.88 -25.62 -0.66
N LYS A 86 5.07 -26.45 -1.31
CA LYS A 86 3.75 -26.88 -0.83
C LYS A 86 3.73 -27.48 0.59
N ASN A 87 4.86 -28.01 1.05
CA ASN A 87 5.00 -28.61 2.38
C ASN A 87 5.55 -27.61 3.42
N GLN A 88 5.97 -26.42 3.00
CA GLN A 88 6.61 -25.43 3.88
C GLN A 88 5.78 -24.15 4.00
N TYR A 89 4.95 -23.85 3.01
CA TYR A 89 4.19 -22.61 2.92
C TYR A 89 2.72 -22.88 2.68
N THR A 90 1.86 -22.04 3.23
CA THR A 90 0.49 -21.93 2.75
C THR A 90 0.51 -21.19 1.41
N VAL A 91 0.05 -21.85 0.36
CA VAL A 91 -0.03 -21.26 -0.98
C VAL A 91 -1.48 -20.89 -1.28
N ILE A 92 -1.72 -19.64 -1.58
CA ILE A 92 -3.00 -19.16 -2.12
C ILE A 92 -2.78 -18.84 -3.57
N ARG A 93 -3.53 -19.52 -4.42
CA ARG A 93 -3.59 -19.28 -5.86
C ARG A 93 -4.91 -18.60 -6.18
N GLY A 94 -4.87 -17.64 -7.07
CA GLY A 94 -6.03 -16.91 -7.54
C GLY A 94 -5.81 -16.32 -8.92
N GLY A 95 -6.75 -15.51 -9.34
CA GLY A 95 -6.75 -14.91 -10.65
C GLY A 95 -7.87 -15.47 -11.54
N ASN A 96 -7.90 -15.05 -12.78
CA ASN A 96 -8.89 -15.46 -13.76
C ASN A 96 -8.19 -15.99 -15.01
N GLU A 97 -8.20 -17.31 -15.19
CA GLU A 97 -7.55 -17.98 -16.31
C GLU A 97 -8.06 -17.48 -17.67
N ASN A 98 -9.34 -17.10 -17.78
CA ASN A 98 -9.92 -16.56 -19.01
C ASN A 98 -9.36 -15.18 -19.38
N ARG A 99 -8.85 -14.43 -18.39
CA ARG A 99 -8.16 -13.16 -18.60
C ARG A 99 -6.64 -13.32 -18.61
N GLY A 100 -6.13 -14.49 -18.24
CA GLY A 100 -4.69 -14.76 -18.13
C GLY A 100 -4.04 -14.14 -16.91
N ASP A 101 -4.82 -13.68 -15.92
CA ASP A 101 -4.32 -13.12 -14.68
C ASP A 101 -4.26 -14.17 -13.57
N MET A 102 -3.10 -14.73 -13.37
CA MET A 102 -2.83 -15.70 -12.31
C MET A 102 -1.83 -15.13 -11.33
N PHE A 103 -2.05 -15.39 -10.05
CA PHE A 103 -1.11 -15.05 -8.99
C PHE A 103 -0.99 -16.16 -7.96
N SER A 104 0.12 -16.19 -7.26
CA SER A 104 0.35 -17.07 -6.12
C SER A 104 0.96 -16.28 -4.97
N VAL A 105 0.43 -16.50 -3.79
CA VAL A 105 0.92 -15.91 -2.55
C VAL A 105 1.37 -17.03 -1.63
N TYR A 106 2.57 -16.94 -1.10
CA TYR A 106 3.19 -17.92 -0.22
C TYR A 106 3.31 -17.34 1.18
N GLY A 107 2.64 -17.92 2.13
CA GLY A 107 2.74 -17.56 3.53
C GLY A 107 3.37 -18.70 4.35
N TRP A 108 4.22 -18.33 5.29
CA TRP A 108 4.83 -19.27 6.23
C TRP A 108 4.53 -18.87 7.67
N GLU A 109 3.79 -19.71 8.36
CA GLU A 109 3.60 -19.64 9.81
C GLU A 109 4.61 -20.55 10.51
N PRO A 110 5.20 -20.17 11.66
CA PRO A 110 4.84 -19.04 12.52
C PRO A 110 5.63 -17.74 12.30
N THR A 111 6.45 -17.63 11.27
CA THR A 111 7.35 -16.47 11.09
C THR A 111 6.66 -15.23 10.51
N ASN A 112 5.38 -15.35 10.12
CA ASN A 112 4.65 -14.30 9.40
C ASN A 112 5.38 -13.78 8.14
N THR A 113 6.24 -14.62 7.57
CA THR A 113 6.91 -14.29 6.30
C THR A 113 5.96 -14.61 5.16
N VAL A 114 5.73 -13.63 4.31
CA VAL A 114 4.87 -13.76 3.14
C VAL A 114 5.67 -13.36 1.90
N TYR A 115 5.64 -14.23 0.89
CA TYR A 115 6.17 -13.95 -0.43
C TYR A 115 5.02 -13.84 -1.41
N VAL A 116 4.95 -12.73 -2.13
CA VAL A 116 3.92 -12.50 -3.13
C VAL A 116 4.54 -12.62 -4.52
N LEU A 117 4.14 -13.64 -5.25
CA LEU A 117 4.60 -13.93 -6.59
C LEU A 117 3.40 -13.97 -7.54
N TYR A 118 3.55 -13.44 -8.74
CA TYR A 118 2.50 -13.56 -9.75
C TYR A 118 3.06 -14.03 -11.09
N SER A 119 2.36 -14.97 -11.73
CA SER A 119 2.85 -15.61 -12.94
C SER A 119 2.55 -14.84 -14.21
N GLN A 120 1.48 -14.11 -14.27
CA GLN A 120 1.19 -13.16 -15.35
C GLN A 120 -0.04 -12.34 -14.99
N SER A 121 -0.06 -11.10 -15.43
CA SER A 121 -1.18 -10.21 -15.15
C SER A 121 -1.54 -9.37 -16.37
N VAL A 122 -2.37 -9.92 -17.21
CA VAL A 122 -3.05 -9.13 -18.25
C VAL A 122 -4.43 -8.79 -17.71
N GLY A 123 -4.63 -7.51 -17.36
CA GLY A 123 -5.92 -7.01 -16.87
C GLY A 123 -6.17 -7.21 -15.37
N THR A 124 -5.20 -7.69 -14.59
CA THR A 124 -5.30 -7.70 -13.11
C THR A 124 -5.25 -6.28 -12.56
N PRO A 125 -5.95 -5.99 -11.46
CA PRO A 125 -5.81 -4.72 -10.76
C PRO A 125 -4.49 -4.62 -9.96
N TYR A 126 -3.73 -5.72 -9.85
CA TYR A 126 -2.48 -5.79 -9.08
C TYR A 126 -1.27 -5.54 -9.96
N SER A 127 -0.35 -4.69 -9.51
CA SER A 127 0.90 -4.43 -10.22
C SER A 127 2.05 -4.15 -9.26
N LYS A 128 3.27 -4.47 -9.70
CA LYS A 128 4.47 -4.10 -8.97
C LYS A 128 4.64 -2.58 -9.02
N PHE A 129 4.92 -2.00 -7.86
CA PHE A 129 5.35 -0.62 -7.73
C PHE A 129 6.83 -0.59 -7.31
N THR A 130 7.62 0.17 -8.04
CA THR A 130 9.03 0.38 -7.70
C THR A 130 9.20 1.80 -7.17
N PRO A 131 9.43 1.98 -5.86
CA PRO A 131 9.62 3.30 -5.29
C PRO A 131 10.97 3.90 -5.71
N VAL A 132 10.99 5.23 -5.90
CA VAL A 132 12.23 5.96 -6.24
C VAL A 132 13.01 6.32 -4.98
N ILE A 133 12.31 6.52 -3.86
CA ILE A 133 12.94 7.04 -2.64
C ILE A 133 13.64 5.92 -1.84
N SER A 134 12.92 4.90 -1.43
CA SER A 134 13.44 3.77 -0.66
C SER A 134 12.37 2.69 -0.51
N GLU A 135 12.75 1.43 -0.63
CA GLU A 135 11.84 0.30 -0.35
C GLU A 135 11.44 0.21 1.13
N GLU A 136 12.26 0.74 2.04
CA GLU A 136 12.00 0.77 3.49
C GLU A 136 11.09 1.94 3.92
N ALA A 137 10.68 2.81 2.99
CA ALA A 137 9.81 3.92 3.32
C ALA A 137 8.42 3.43 3.75
N SER A 138 7.71 4.26 4.51
CA SER A 138 6.33 3.95 4.89
C SER A 138 5.42 3.90 3.67
N THR A 139 4.32 3.14 3.76
CA THR A 139 3.32 3.08 2.69
C THR A 139 2.78 4.45 2.30
N GLY A 140 2.68 5.38 3.25
CA GLY A 140 2.30 6.76 2.97
C GLY A 140 3.28 7.46 2.02
N ILE A 141 4.58 7.28 2.23
CA ILE A 141 5.62 7.81 1.32
C ILE A 141 5.55 7.14 -0.04
N HIS A 142 5.35 5.82 -0.09
CA HIS A 142 5.18 5.10 -1.36
C HIS A 142 3.94 5.59 -2.13
N ALA A 143 2.86 5.93 -1.44
CA ALA A 143 1.66 6.47 -2.08
C ALA A 143 1.88 7.89 -2.63
N ILE A 144 2.65 8.74 -1.92
CA ILE A 144 3.08 10.05 -2.44
C ILE A 144 3.97 9.85 -3.68
N ASP A 145 4.95 8.95 -3.60
CA ASP A 145 5.85 8.63 -4.71
C ASP A 145 5.06 8.14 -5.94
N ALA A 146 4.11 7.23 -5.74
CA ALA A 146 3.25 6.71 -6.80
C ALA A 146 2.43 7.82 -7.49
N ALA A 147 1.87 8.75 -6.71
CA ALA A 147 1.15 9.90 -7.25
C ALA A 147 2.07 10.84 -8.06
N CYS A 148 3.27 11.12 -7.54
CA CYS A 148 4.27 11.93 -8.24
C CYS A 148 4.74 11.26 -9.54
N GLN A 149 4.99 9.94 -9.54
CA GLN A 149 5.36 9.20 -10.75
C GLN A 149 4.25 9.21 -11.81
N GLN A 150 2.98 9.34 -11.41
CA GLN A 150 1.84 9.51 -12.32
C GLN A 150 1.62 10.97 -12.76
N GLY A 151 2.51 11.89 -12.37
CA GLY A 151 2.51 13.26 -12.84
C GLY A 151 1.60 14.21 -12.06
N HIS A 152 1.16 13.81 -10.84
CA HIS A 152 0.46 14.74 -9.96
C HIS A 152 1.43 15.78 -9.39
N THR A 153 1.01 17.04 -9.36
CA THR A 153 1.85 18.18 -8.94
C THR A 153 1.33 18.88 -7.69
N GLU A 154 0.13 18.55 -7.25
CA GLU A 154 -0.48 18.99 -6.00
C GLU A 154 -0.91 17.76 -5.23
N ILE A 155 -0.29 17.52 -4.08
CA ILE A 155 -0.52 16.34 -3.24
C ILE A 155 -1.09 16.78 -1.90
N LYS A 156 -2.25 16.27 -1.53
CA LYS A 156 -2.89 16.52 -0.23
C LYS A 156 -2.93 15.24 0.59
N CYS A 157 -2.28 15.23 1.71
CA CYS A 157 -2.14 14.07 2.59
C CYS A 157 -3.11 14.15 3.77
N ILE A 158 -3.94 13.13 3.96
CA ILE A 158 -4.91 13.00 5.05
C ILE A 158 -4.53 11.80 5.90
N GLY A 159 -4.63 11.91 7.24
CA GLY A 159 -4.33 10.80 8.14
C GLY A 159 -2.84 10.49 8.25
N PHE A 160 -2.00 11.53 8.20
CA PHE A 160 -0.54 11.46 8.35
C PHE A 160 -0.11 11.98 9.73
N ASP A 161 -0.71 11.44 10.79
CA ASP A 161 -0.50 11.88 12.17
C ASP A 161 0.97 11.79 12.61
N SER A 162 1.74 10.89 12.02
CA SER A 162 3.19 10.80 12.24
C SER A 162 3.95 12.09 11.86
N VAL A 163 3.39 12.91 11.00
CA VAL A 163 3.96 14.19 10.57
C VAL A 163 3.34 15.36 11.33
N THR A 164 2.02 15.31 11.55
CA THR A 164 1.25 16.42 12.11
C THR A 164 1.18 16.41 13.65
N ASP A 165 1.29 15.23 14.28
CA ASP A 165 1.24 15.04 15.75
C ASP A 165 2.29 14.04 16.21
N LYS A 166 3.53 14.47 16.35
CA LYS A 166 4.72 13.66 16.63
C LYS A 166 4.71 12.87 17.95
N GLY A 167 3.71 12.98 18.78
CA GLY A 167 3.65 12.31 20.09
C GLY A 167 2.59 11.23 20.22
N ASN A 168 1.54 11.28 19.38
CA ASN A 168 0.31 10.49 19.54
C ASN A 168 -0.05 9.71 18.29
N TYR A 169 0.92 9.13 17.62
CA TYR A 169 0.64 8.36 16.42
C TYR A 169 -0.27 7.17 16.72
N ARG A 170 -1.52 7.29 16.37
CA ARG A 170 -2.53 6.24 16.45
C ARG A 170 -3.11 5.94 15.08
N ASN A 171 -3.52 4.69 14.89
CA ASN A 171 -4.03 4.22 13.61
C ASN A 171 -5.48 3.75 13.76
N ILE A 172 -6.32 4.05 12.76
CA ILE A 172 -7.75 3.66 12.76
C ILE A 172 -7.94 2.15 12.85
N TYR A 173 -7.01 1.37 12.27
CA TYR A 173 -7.06 -0.09 12.20
C TYR A 173 -6.21 -0.78 13.26
N GLU A 174 -5.74 -0.03 14.26
CA GLU A 174 -4.96 -0.58 15.37
C GLU A 174 -5.69 -1.76 16.03
N GLY A 175 -4.99 -2.87 16.25
CA GLY A 175 -5.56 -4.08 16.84
C GLY A 175 -6.36 -4.98 15.89
N THR A 176 -6.50 -4.61 14.61
CA THR A 176 -7.16 -5.48 13.62
C THR A 176 -6.18 -6.48 12.99
N GLU A 177 -6.71 -7.51 12.31
CA GLU A 177 -5.91 -8.52 11.61
C GLU A 177 -4.86 -7.88 10.70
N ASN A 178 -3.65 -8.45 10.68
CA ASN A 178 -2.50 -7.99 9.90
C ASN A 178 -2.10 -6.52 10.14
N TYR A 179 -2.54 -5.94 11.25
CA TYR A 179 -2.20 -4.59 11.62
C TYR A 179 -1.63 -4.55 13.05
N ARG A 180 -0.90 -3.46 13.37
CA ARG A 180 -0.26 -3.30 14.66
C ARG A 180 -1.25 -3.54 15.82
N ARG A 181 -0.80 -4.25 16.86
CA ARG A 181 -1.61 -4.49 18.07
C ARG A 181 -1.86 -3.20 18.83
N ASP A 182 -3.03 -3.13 19.47
CA ASP A 182 -3.38 -2.00 20.33
C ASP A 182 -2.30 -1.79 21.42
N GLY A 183 -1.91 -0.53 21.63
CA GLY A 183 -0.87 -0.16 22.60
C GLY A 183 0.58 -0.36 22.17
N GLU A 184 0.84 -0.94 21.00
CA GLU A 184 2.19 -1.04 20.45
C GLU A 184 2.67 0.35 19.96
N LYS A 185 3.69 0.87 20.61
CA LYS A 185 4.23 2.21 20.26
C LYS A 185 5.24 2.13 19.13
N TYR A 186 5.23 3.13 18.28
CA TYR A 186 6.34 3.32 17.35
C TYR A 186 7.58 3.78 18.11
N THR A 187 8.74 3.23 17.73
CA THR A 187 10.01 3.66 18.33
C THR A 187 10.41 5.04 17.81
N PRO A 188 11.16 5.82 18.59
CA PRO A 188 11.71 7.10 18.13
C PRO A 188 12.48 6.98 16.82
N GLU A 189 13.27 5.90 16.66
CA GLU A 189 14.07 5.65 15.46
C GLU A 189 13.18 5.49 14.21
N LYS A 190 12.02 4.87 14.35
CA LYS A 190 11.05 4.72 13.25
C LYS A 190 10.40 6.05 12.88
N ALA A 191 10.11 6.89 13.87
CA ALA A 191 9.60 8.24 13.62
C ALA A 191 10.64 9.12 12.89
N ASP A 192 11.90 9.08 13.31
CA ASP A 192 13.00 9.80 12.66
C ASP A 192 13.23 9.31 11.23
N LEU A 193 13.14 8.00 10.99
CA LEU A 193 13.24 7.42 9.65
C LEU A 193 12.12 7.94 8.74
N TRP A 194 10.90 8.01 9.23
CA TRP A 194 9.77 8.55 8.46
C TRP A 194 9.94 10.02 8.14
N GLU A 195 10.38 10.84 9.10
CA GLU A 195 10.67 12.25 8.86
C GLU A 195 11.76 12.45 7.80
N LYS A 196 12.80 11.62 7.84
CA LYS A 196 13.84 11.59 6.81
C LYS A 196 13.25 11.28 5.44
N HIS A 197 12.38 10.28 5.33
CA HIS A 197 11.75 9.91 4.06
C HIS A 197 10.81 11.03 3.54
N HIS A 198 10.06 11.71 4.41
CA HIS A 198 9.28 12.89 4.03
C HIS A 198 10.16 14.02 3.47
N SER A 199 11.32 14.23 4.06
CA SER A 199 12.29 15.22 3.58
C SER A 199 12.90 14.83 2.24
N LEU A 200 13.20 13.54 2.05
CA LEU A 200 13.75 13.01 0.80
C LEU A 200 12.74 13.12 -0.36
N ILE A 201 11.47 12.78 -0.13
CA ILE A 201 10.47 12.86 -1.19
C ILE A 201 10.23 14.32 -1.63
N LYS A 202 10.16 15.26 -0.70
CA LYS A 202 10.08 16.69 -1.01
C LYS A 202 11.30 17.19 -1.79
N LYS A 203 12.49 16.71 -1.46
CA LYS A 203 13.72 17.06 -2.17
C LYS A 203 13.73 16.47 -3.59
N HIS A 204 13.31 15.21 -3.74
CA HIS A 204 13.30 14.51 -5.04
C HIS A 204 12.31 15.16 -6.01
N TYR A 205 11.11 15.44 -5.53
CA TYR A 205 10.03 16.05 -6.30
C TYR A 205 9.87 17.56 -5.99
N GLY A 206 10.96 18.30 -6.02
CA GLY A 206 11.03 19.71 -5.58
C GLY A 206 10.06 20.70 -6.26
N LYS A 207 9.34 20.27 -7.31
CA LYS A 207 8.30 21.06 -8.00
C LYS A 207 6.87 20.62 -7.61
N VAL A 208 6.74 19.61 -6.78
CA VAL A 208 5.45 19.10 -6.30
C VAL A 208 5.12 19.77 -4.98
N ASP A 209 3.91 20.33 -4.90
CA ASP A 209 3.38 20.87 -3.64
C ASP A 209 2.78 19.72 -2.81
N ILE A 210 3.31 19.51 -1.59
CA ILE A 210 2.88 18.46 -0.67
C ILE A 210 2.38 19.09 0.61
N GLU A 211 1.07 19.04 0.81
CA GLU A 211 0.36 19.56 1.98
C GLU A 211 -0.13 18.41 2.88
N TYR A 212 0.08 18.52 4.19
CA TYR A 212 -0.44 17.58 5.19
C TYR A 212 -1.63 18.22 5.89
N LEU A 213 -2.81 17.63 5.70
CA LEU A 213 -4.07 18.08 6.28
C LEU A 213 -4.31 17.37 7.63
N SER A 214 -4.59 18.13 8.68
CA SER A 214 -4.88 17.64 10.04
C SER A 214 -6.37 17.58 10.37
#